data_64483c493992fe41ffab30b93789b7d8
#
_entry.id   64483c493992fe41ffab30b93789b7d8
#
_cell.length_a   1.000
_cell.length_b   1.000
_cell.length_c   1.000
_cell.angle_alpha   90.00
_cell.angle_beta   90.00
_cell.angle_gamma   90.00
#
_symmetry.space_group_name_H-M   'P 1'
#
loop_
_entity.id
_entity.type
_entity.pdbx_description
1 polymer ?
#
loop_
_entity_poly.entity_id
_entity_poly.type
_entity_poly.pdbx_seq_one_letter_code
_entity_poly.pdbx_strand_id
1 'polypeptide(L)'
;MIIRRSINKEEVKDMPKAVFPGQIHVVQTPQEAERAVAYLKKCSILGIDSETRPSFTKGQSHKVALLQISSEEHCFLFRLNLTGLTLPVITLLETPAVTKVGLSLRDDFMMLHKRAPFEQRGCIELQEYVRTFGIQDRSLQKIYAILFGEKISKSQRLSNWEADVLTEQQKKYAAL
;
A
#
# COMPACT_ATOMS: atom_id res chain seq x y z
N MET A 1 23.14 -10.11 -11.99
CA MET A 1 22.76 -10.32 -10.58
C MET A 1 21.92 -11.59 -10.52
N ILE A 2 22.32 -12.59 -9.72
CA ILE A 2 21.51 -13.81 -9.52
C ILE A 2 20.49 -13.51 -8.45
N ILE A 3 19.20 -13.48 -8.82
CA ILE A 3 18.09 -13.26 -7.88
C ILE A 3 17.78 -14.58 -7.19
N ARG A 4 17.73 -14.59 -5.87
CA ARG A 4 17.33 -15.76 -5.07
C ARG A 4 15.86 -16.11 -5.33
N ARG A 5 15.54 -17.40 -5.42
CA ARG A 5 14.17 -17.87 -5.64
C ARG A 5 13.30 -17.78 -4.38
N SER A 6 13.91 -17.98 -3.22
CA SER A 6 13.20 -17.98 -1.91
C SER A 6 14.14 -17.60 -0.78
N ILE A 7 13.55 -17.22 0.37
CA ILE A 7 14.25 -16.91 1.61
C ILE A 7 13.50 -17.51 2.80
N ASN A 8 14.21 -18.00 3.81
CA ASN A 8 13.58 -18.50 5.02
C ASN A 8 13.30 -17.39 6.05
N LYS A 9 12.44 -17.68 7.03
CA LYS A 9 12.03 -16.69 8.04
C LYS A 9 13.18 -16.29 8.99
N GLU A 10 14.08 -17.22 9.28
CA GLU A 10 15.18 -16.95 10.21
C GLU A 10 16.16 -15.95 9.60
N GLU A 11 16.52 -16.14 8.33
CA GLU A 11 17.34 -15.16 7.62
C GLU A 11 16.70 -13.75 7.62
N VAL A 12 15.38 -13.66 7.39
CA VAL A 12 14.69 -12.36 7.38
C VAL A 12 14.69 -11.69 8.76
N LYS A 13 14.66 -12.45 9.86
CA LYS A 13 14.70 -11.89 11.22
C LYS A 13 15.95 -11.07 11.51
N ASP A 14 17.09 -11.50 10.97
CA ASP A 14 18.39 -10.89 11.25
C ASP A 14 18.72 -9.70 10.35
N MET A 15 17.87 -9.44 9.34
CA MET A 15 18.05 -8.33 8.42
C MET A 15 17.77 -6.96 9.08
N PRO A 16 18.42 -5.88 8.61
CA PRO A 16 18.10 -4.53 9.03
C PRO A 16 16.63 -4.20 8.69
N LYS A 17 16.02 -3.32 9.48
CA LYS A 17 14.64 -2.88 9.22
C LYS A 17 14.61 -1.89 8.06
N ALA A 18 13.72 -2.14 7.12
CA ALA A 18 13.39 -1.18 6.07
C ALA A 18 12.75 0.08 6.68
N VAL A 19 13.09 1.22 6.11
CA VAL A 19 12.50 2.52 6.44
C VAL A 19 12.20 3.25 5.14
N PHE A 20 11.00 3.79 5.01
CA PHE A 20 10.68 4.64 3.86
C PHE A 20 11.54 5.92 3.93
N PRO A 21 12.37 6.20 2.91
CA PRO A 21 13.31 7.31 2.97
C PRO A 21 12.69 8.66 2.63
N GLY A 22 11.47 8.66 2.07
CA GLY A 22 10.78 9.84 1.58
C GLY A 22 9.92 10.55 2.63
N GLN A 23 9.11 11.48 2.17
CA GLN A 23 8.17 12.24 2.99
C GLN A 23 6.82 11.53 3.08
N ILE A 24 6.22 11.53 4.27
CA ILE A 24 4.91 10.94 4.52
C ILE A 24 3.89 12.04 4.72
N HIS A 25 2.83 12.03 3.91
CA HIS A 25 1.75 13.02 3.94
C HIS A 25 0.45 12.34 4.35
N VAL A 26 -0.16 12.80 5.43
CA VAL A 26 -1.49 12.34 5.85
C VAL A 26 -2.54 13.21 5.17
N VAL A 27 -3.43 12.60 4.40
CA VAL A 27 -4.48 13.27 3.63
C VAL A 27 -5.81 13.08 4.35
N GLN A 28 -6.41 14.14 4.86
CA GLN A 28 -7.60 14.12 5.72
C GLN A 28 -8.77 14.92 5.15
N THR A 29 -8.55 15.69 4.09
CA THR A 29 -9.59 16.50 3.46
C THR A 29 -9.65 16.26 1.94
N PRO A 30 -10.79 16.51 1.29
CA PRO A 30 -10.91 16.41 -0.16
C PRO A 30 -9.93 17.32 -0.91
N GLN A 31 -9.65 18.51 -0.39
CA GLN A 31 -8.69 19.47 -0.99
C GLN A 31 -7.24 18.95 -0.91
N GLU A 32 -6.86 18.31 0.20
CA GLU A 32 -5.57 17.64 0.31
C GLU A 32 -5.47 16.45 -0.65
N ALA A 33 -6.56 15.68 -0.82
CA ALA A 33 -6.61 14.56 -1.77
C ALA A 33 -6.41 15.05 -3.22
N GLU A 34 -7.03 16.16 -3.59
CA GLU A 34 -6.87 16.76 -4.92
C GLU A 34 -5.39 17.16 -5.18
N ARG A 35 -4.75 17.83 -4.21
CA ARG A 35 -3.34 18.23 -4.31
C ARG A 35 -2.41 17.03 -4.38
N ALA A 36 -2.65 16.01 -3.56
CA ALA A 36 -1.88 14.77 -3.57
C ALA A 36 -1.98 14.06 -4.93
N VAL A 37 -3.18 13.94 -5.48
CA VAL A 37 -3.41 13.32 -6.78
C VAL A 37 -2.79 14.13 -7.92
N ALA A 38 -2.79 15.45 -7.85
CA ALA A 38 -2.13 16.32 -8.84
C ALA A 38 -0.61 16.05 -8.91
N TYR A 39 0.03 15.73 -7.79
CA TYR A 39 1.42 15.27 -7.75
C TYR A 39 1.55 13.83 -8.32
N LEU A 40 0.76 12.89 -7.80
CA LEU A 40 0.86 11.47 -8.13
C LEU A 40 0.63 11.19 -9.63
N LYS A 41 -0.23 11.95 -10.29
CA LYS A 41 -0.47 11.83 -11.74
C LYS A 41 0.76 12.15 -12.61
N LYS A 42 1.77 12.81 -12.06
CA LYS A 42 3.03 13.11 -12.78
C LYS A 42 4.03 11.96 -12.69
N CYS A 43 3.79 10.99 -11.79
CA CYS A 43 4.63 9.82 -11.63
C CYS A 43 4.22 8.74 -12.63
N SER A 44 5.19 8.02 -13.18
CA SER A 44 4.95 6.90 -14.11
C SER A 44 4.59 5.61 -13.36
N ILE A 45 5.14 5.41 -12.16
CA ILE A 45 4.96 4.22 -11.33
C ILE A 45 4.66 4.66 -9.90
N LEU A 46 3.67 4.02 -9.28
CA LEU A 46 3.26 4.23 -7.89
C LEU A 46 3.14 2.89 -7.18
N GLY A 47 3.54 2.85 -5.91
CA GLY A 47 3.15 1.78 -5.00
C GLY A 47 1.75 2.01 -4.46
N ILE A 48 0.96 0.94 -4.27
CA ILE A 48 -0.39 1.03 -3.72
C ILE A 48 -0.65 -0.11 -2.73
N ASP A 49 -1.26 0.21 -1.60
CA ASP A 49 -1.74 -0.75 -0.59
C ASP A 49 -2.94 -0.16 0.15
N SER A 50 -3.65 -0.96 0.92
CA SER A 50 -4.78 -0.50 1.73
C SER A 50 -4.83 -1.15 3.10
N GLU A 51 -5.36 -0.41 4.09
CA GLU A 51 -5.52 -0.89 5.45
C GLU A 51 -6.97 -0.78 5.92
N THR A 52 -7.42 -1.83 6.59
CA THR A 52 -8.75 -1.91 7.18
C THR A 52 -8.61 -2.18 8.68
N ARG A 53 -9.41 -1.49 9.49
CA ARG A 53 -9.49 -1.79 10.93
C ARG A 53 -9.85 -3.26 11.12
N PRO A 54 -9.09 -4.02 11.93
CA PRO A 54 -9.41 -5.42 12.18
C PRO A 54 -10.73 -5.54 12.94
N SER A 55 -11.51 -6.56 12.61
CA SER A 55 -12.69 -6.96 13.35
C SER A 55 -12.43 -8.27 14.09
N PHE A 56 -12.71 -8.29 15.38
CA PHE A 56 -12.61 -9.47 16.23
C PHE A 56 -13.98 -10.06 16.55
N THR A 57 -15.05 -9.45 16.06
CA THR A 57 -16.43 -9.88 16.26
C THR A 57 -16.98 -10.53 15.00
N LYS A 58 -17.52 -11.74 15.12
CA LYS A 58 -18.11 -12.47 13.99
C LYS A 58 -19.25 -11.66 13.35
N GLY A 59 -19.23 -11.54 12.03
CA GLY A 59 -20.23 -10.80 11.25
C GLY A 59 -20.01 -9.29 11.18
N GLN A 60 -19.04 -8.74 11.89
CA GLN A 60 -18.64 -7.33 11.77
C GLN A 60 -17.56 -7.18 10.70
N SER A 61 -17.74 -6.23 9.79
CA SER A 61 -16.73 -5.87 8.79
C SER A 61 -16.56 -4.35 8.73
N HIS A 62 -15.33 -3.90 8.56
CA HIS A 62 -15.01 -2.48 8.36
C HIS A 62 -14.71 -2.21 6.89
N LYS A 63 -14.99 -1.00 6.44
CA LYS A 63 -14.53 -0.53 5.13
C LYS A 63 -13.05 -0.16 5.20
N VAL A 64 -12.35 -0.16 4.07
CA VAL A 64 -10.96 0.33 4.00
C VAL A 64 -10.86 1.71 4.64
N ALA A 65 -10.02 1.85 5.66
CA ALA A 65 -9.83 3.10 6.39
C ALA A 65 -8.70 3.95 5.83
N LEU A 66 -7.67 3.31 5.28
CA LEU A 66 -6.47 3.95 4.75
C LEU A 66 -6.15 3.39 3.36
N LEU A 67 -5.89 4.28 2.42
CA LEU A 67 -5.29 3.95 1.13
C LEU A 67 -3.92 4.59 1.06
N GLN A 68 -2.88 3.77 0.86
CA GLN A 68 -1.52 4.23 0.68
C GLN A 68 -1.20 4.31 -0.81
N ILE A 69 -0.71 5.46 -1.27
CA ILE A 69 -0.18 5.61 -2.62
C ILE A 69 1.16 6.35 -2.54
N SER A 70 2.22 5.75 -3.06
CA SER A 70 3.56 6.28 -2.93
C SER A 70 4.33 6.33 -4.25
N SER A 71 5.12 7.38 -4.42
CA SER A 71 6.29 7.42 -5.28
C SER A 71 7.54 7.02 -4.47
N GLU A 72 8.72 7.11 -5.06
CA GLU A 72 9.99 6.88 -4.33
C GLU A 72 10.25 7.95 -3.26
N GLU A 73 9.76 9.18 -3.46
CA GLU A 73 10.05 10.34 -2.61
C GLU A 73 8.92 10.70 -1.64
N HIS A 74 7.67 10.39 -2.00
CA HIS A 74 6.49 10.80 -1.25
C HIS A 74 5.50 9.65 -1.10
N CYS A 75 5.04 9.43 0.13
CA CYS A 75 3.92 8.54 0.42
C CYS A 75 2.72 9.35 0.91
N PHE A 76 1.57 9.16 0.31
CA PHE A 76 0.30 9.78 0.69
C PHE A 76 -0.60 8.75 1.35
N LEU A 77 -0.98 9.03 2.59
CA LEU A 77 -1.86 8.23 3.43
C LEU A 77 -3.26 8.83 3.39
N PHE A 78 -4.08 8.39 2.45
CA PHE A 78 -5.46 8.86 2.30
C PHE A 78 -6.35 8.24 3.37
N ARG A 79 -6.83 9.07 4.31
CA ARG A 79 -7.72 8.67 5.39
C ARG A 79 -9.16 8.52 4.88
N LEU A 80 -9.46 7.36 4.24
CA LEU A 80 -10.77 7.13 3.61
C LEU A 80 -11.95 7.10 4.61
N ASN A 81 -11.69 6.86 5.88
CA ASN A 81 -12.70 7.00 6.93
C ASN A 81 -13.12 8.47 7.16
N LEU A 82 -12.30 9.45 6.75
CA LEU A 82 -12.58 10.88 6.85
C LEU A 82 -13.04 11.47 5.51
N THR A 83 -12.37 11.14 4.42
CA THR A 83 -12.61 11.76 3.09
C THR A 83 -13.55 10.95 2.20
N GLY A 84 -13.74 9.66 2.48
CA GLY A 84 -14.24 8.71 1.49
C GLY A 84 -13.26 8.50 0.35
N LEU A 85 -13.71 7.79 -0.67
CA LEU A 85 -12.95 7.63 -1.92
C LEU A 85 -13.34 8.77 -2.87
N THR A 86 -12.53 9.82 -2.91
CA THR A 86 -12.83 11.05 -3.66
C THR A 86 -12.66 10.86 -5.16
N LEU A 87 -13.35 11.68 -5.97
CA LEU A 87 -13.27 11.63 -7.43
C LEU A 87 -11.84 11.75 -7.98
N PRO A 88 -10.96 12.64 -7.48
CA PRO A 88 -9.56 12.68 -7.91
C PRO A 88 -8.83 11.34 -7.70
N VAL A 89 -9.02 10.68 -6.55
CA VAL A 89 -8.42 9.37 -6.26
C VAL A 89 -8.97 8.30 -7.21
N ILE A 90 -10.29 8.26 -7.43
CA ILE A 90 -10.93 7.36 -8.41
C ILE A 90 -10.30 7.56 -9.78
N THR A 91 -10.20 8.80 -10.24
CA THR A 91 -9.60 9.13 -11.55
C THR A 91 -8.14 8.63 -11.65
N LEU A 92 -7.35 8.74 -10.57
CA LEU A 92 -5.99 8.20 -10.54
C LEU A 92 -5.98 6.67 -10.66
N LEU A 93 -6.87 5.97 -9.95
CA LEU A 93 -7.00 4.51 -10.02
C LEU A 93 -7.42 4.03 -11.41
N GLU A 94 -8.22 4.81 -12.12
CA GLU A 94 -8.69 4.52 -13.48
C GLU A 94 -7.72 4.95 -14.58
N THR A 95 -6.67 5.72 -14.28
CA THR A 95 -5.71 6.24 -15.25
C THR A 95 -4.73 5.14 -15.70
N PRO A 96 -4.78 4.65 -16.96
CA PRO A 96 -3.88 3.60 -17.43
C PRO A 96 -2.44 4.04 -17.61
N ALA A 97 -2.20 5.34 -17.84
CA ALA A 97 -0.86 5.90 -18.05
C ALA A 97 0.01 5.92 -16.78
N VAL A 98 -0.60 5.82 -15.60
CA VAL A 98 0.10 5.73 -14.32
C VAL A 98 0.04 4.27 -13.86
N THR A 99 1.18 3.61 -13.78
CA THR A 99 1.27 2.22 -13.30
C THR A 99 1.13 2.18 -11.78
N LYS A 100 0.19 1.38 -11.26
CA LYS A 100 0.05 1.09 -9.82
C LYS A 100 0.53 -0.32 -9.54
N VAL A 101 1.52 -0.45 -8.68
CA VAL A 101 2.12 -1.74 -8.28
C VAL A 101 1.71 -2.05 -6.84
N GLY A 102 1.22 -3.22 -6.60
CA GLY A 102 0.89 -3.66 -5.24
C GLY A 102 0.85 -5.18 -5.13
N LEU A 103 0.63 -5.67 -3.93
CA LEU A 103 0.58 -7.09 -3.63
C LEU A 103 -0.83 -7.48 -3.17
N SER A 104 -1.42 -8.50 -3.78
CA SER A 104 -2.81 -8.93 -3.54
C SER A 104 -3.85 -7.86 -3.90
N LEU A 105 -3.59 -7.08 -4.93
CA LEU A 105 -4.41 -5.95 -5.38
C LEU A 105 -5.87 -6.31 -5.63
N ARG A 106 -6.17 -7.54 -6.02
CA ARG A 106 -7.56 -8.01 -6.19
C ARG A 106 -8.38 -7.83 -4.91
N ASP A 107 -7.80 -8.17 -3.77
CA ASP A 107 -8.48 -8.08 -2.47
C ASP A 107 -8.65 -6.61 -2.06
N ASP A 108 -7.62 -5.77 -2.27
CA ASP A 108 -7.68 -4.34 -2.01
C ASP A 108 -8.77 -3.67 -2.82
N PHE A 109 -8.82 -3.90 -4.14
CA PHE A 109 -9.84 -3.31 -5.01
C PHE A 109 -11.24 -3.81 -4.69
N MET A 110 -11.41 -5.10 -4.37
CA MET A 110 -12.69 -5.63 -3.92
C MET A 110 -13.20 -4.89 -2.67
N MET A 111 -12.31 -4.57 -1.74
CA MET A 111 -12.67 -3.83 -0.54
C MET A 111 -12.88 -2.34 -0.80
N LEU A 112 -12.11 -1.73 -1.70
CA LEU A 112 -12.28 -0.33 -2.12
C LEU A 112 -13.60 -0.11 -2.86
N HIS A 113 -14.05 -1.07 -3.68
CA HIS A 113 -15.36 -1.02 -4.36
C HIS A 113 -16.55 -0.95 -3.39
N LYS A 114 -16.39 -1.36 -2.13
CA LYS A 114 -17.42 -1.15 -1.10
C LYS A 114 -17.57 0.32 -0.69
N ARG A 115 -16.63 1.19 -1.09
CA ARG A 115 -16.71 2.64 -0.86
C ARG A 115 -17.30 3.39 -2.04
N ALA A 116 -16.88 3.08 -3.25
CA ALA A 116 -17.38 3.68 -4.48
C ALA A 116 -17.08 2.77 -5.68
N PRO A 117 -17.90 2.78 -6.74
CA PRO A 117 -17.60 2.08 -7.98
C PRO A 117 -16.50 2.81 -8.76
N PHE A 118 -15.58 2.05 -9.36
CA PHE A 118 -14.55 2.53 -10.28
C PHE A 118 -13.98 1.35 -11.08
N GLU A 119 -13.26 1.63 -12.17
CA GLU A 119 -12.59 0.63 -12.98
C GLU A 119 -11.08 0.81 -12.88
N GLN A 120 -10.41 0.00 -12.05
CA GLN A 120 -8.95 0.07 -11.91
C GLN A 120 -8.25 -0.27 -13.21
N ARG A 121 -7.26 0.53 -13.60
CA ARG A 121 -6.45 0.37 -14.82
C ARG A 121 -4.97 0.60 -14.52
N GLY A 122 -4.10 0.05 -15.37
CA GLY A 122 -2.66 0.22 -15.24
C GLY A 122 -2.10 -0.39 -13.93
N CYS A 123 -2.64 -1.55 -13.50
CA CYS A 123 -2.22 -2.20 -12.26
C CYS A 123 -1.33 -3.39 -12.53
N ILE A 124 -0.28 -3.56 -11.72
CA ILE A 124 0.64 -4.70 -11.74
C ILE A 124 0.57 -5.40 -10.39
N GLU A 125 0.17 -6.68 -10.43
CA GLU A 125 0.23 -7.57 -9.27
C GLU A 125 1.67 -8.03 -9.04
N LEU A 126 2.25 -7.58 -7.93
CA LEU A 126 3.66 -7.83 -7.64
C LEU A 126 4.00 -9.31 -7.52
N GLN A 127 3.09 -10.13 -6.95
CA GLN A 127 3.31 -11.57 -6.81
C GLN A 127 3.50 -12.28 -8.17
N GLU A 128 2.76 -11.86 -9.17
CA GLU A 128 2.87 -12.44 -10.52
C GLU A 128 4.08 -11.86 -11.26
N TYR A 129 4.34 -10.57 -11.09
CA TYR A 129 5.47 -9.90 -11.74
C TYR A 129 6.83 -10.48 -11.30
N VAL A 130 7.03 -10.65 -9.99
CA VAL A 130 8.32 -11.18 -9.48
C VAL A 130 8.58 -12.65 -9.88
N ARG A 131 7.55 -13.41 -10.17
CA ARG A 131 7.68 -14.80 -10.68
C ARG A 131 8.37 -14.85 -12.03
N THR A 132 8.24 -13.83 -12.85
CA THR A 132 8.94 -13.75 -14.15
C THR A 132 10.45 -13.67 -13.99
N PHE A 133 10.93 -13.26 -12.81
CA PHE A 133 12.35 -13.23 -12.42
C PHE A 133 12.76 -14.44 -11.59
N GLY A 134 11.89 -15.44 -11.43
CA GLY A 134 12.17 -16.69 -10.73
C GLY A 134 11.93 -16.66 -9.22
N ILE A 135 11.44 -15.56 -8.64
CA ILE A 135 11.07 -15.50 -7.21
C ILE A 135 9.80 -16.31 -6.97
N GLN A 136 9.87 -17.25 -6.02
CA GLN A 136 8.77 -18.16 -5.68
C GLN A 136 8.01 -17.71 -4.42
N ASP A 137 8.64 -16.89 -3.57
CA ASP A 137 7.99 -16.33 -2.39
C ASP A 137 6.87 -15.34 -2.79
N ARG A 138 5.77 -15.37 -2.04
CA ARG A 138 4.56 -14.59 -2.35
C ARG A 138 4.26 -13.50 -1.32
N SER A 139 4.92 -13.47 -0.18
CA SER A 139 4.72 -12.41 0.81
C SER A 139 5.60 -11.21 0.50
N LEU A 140 5.04 -10.00 0.65
CA LEU A 140 5.77 -8.75 0.45
C LEU A 140 7.08 -8.72 1.25
N GLN A 141 7.06 -9.15 2.51
CA GLN A 141 8.25 -9.19 3.36
C GLN A 141 9.39 -10.02 2.78
N LYS A 142 9.08 -11.20 2.24
CA LYS A 142 10.09 -12.08 1.68
C LYS A 142 10.58 -11.59 0.31
N ILE A 143 9.66 -11.10 -0.52
CA ILE A 143 10.01 -10.46 -1.80
C ILE A 143 10.94 -9.28 -1.55
N TYR A 144 10.59 -8.41 -0.61
CA TYR A 144 11.40 -7.25 -0.25
C TYR A 144 12.77 -7.66 0.30
N ALA A 145 12.80 -8.65 1.20
CA ALA A 145 14.05 -9.19 1.75
C ALA A 145 14.96 -9.78 0.67
N ILE A 146 14.41 -10.49 -0.32
CA ILE A 146 15.18 -11.03 -1.45
C ILE A 146 15.80 -9.91 -2.30
N LEU A 147 15.03 -8.84 -2.54
CA LEU A 147 15.44 -7.77 -3.46
C LEU A 147 16.36 -6.75 -2.80
N PHE A 148 16.13 -6.41 -1.54
CA PHE A 148 16.79 -5.29 -0.86
C PHE A 148 17.65 -5.70 0.34
N GLY A 149 17.58 -6.94 0.81
CA GLY A 149 18.31 -7.39 2.00
C GLY A 149 17.83 -6.77 3.31
N GLU A 150 16.60 -6.28 3.34
CA GLU A 150 15.99 -5.62 4.48
C GLU A 150 14.65 -6.28 4.84
N LYS A 151 14.20 -6.11 6.09
CA LYS A 151 12.92 -6.64 6.56
C LYS A 151 11.87 -5.56 6.77
N ILE A 152 10.64 -5.84 6.31
CA ILE A 152 9.46 -5.04 6.62
C ILE A 152 8.86 -5.50 7.95
N SER A 153 8.57 -4.55 8.85
CA SER A 153 7.88 -4.84 10.12
C SER A 153 6.41 -5.19 9.88
N LYS A 154 5.84 -6.11 10.67
CA LYS A 154 4.38 -6.39 10.73
C LYS A 154 3.71 -5.81 11.98
N SER A 155 4.41 -4.98 12.75
CA SER A 155 3.97 -4.55 14.09
C SER A 155 2.64 -3.81 14.11
N GLN A 156 2.25 -3.14 13.02
CA GLN A 156 1.04 -2.33 12.94
C GLN A 156 -0.11 -2.98 12.15
N ARG A 157 0.07 -4.20 11.66
CA ARG A 157 -0.94 -4.88 10.82
C ARG A 157 -2.34 -4.95 11.45
N LEU A 158 -2.43 -5.08 12.78
CA LEU A 158 -3.70 -5.18 13.51
C LEU A 158 -4.04 -3.87 14.26
N SER A 159 -3.52 -2.75 13.81
CA SER A 159 -3.79 -1.43 14.39
C SER A 159 -5.21 -0.95 14.10
N ASN A 160 -5.68 -0.01 14.91
CA ASN A 160 -6.92 0.72 14.62
C ASN A 160 -6.65 1.82 13.58
N TRP A 161 -6.86 1.49 12.30
CA TRP A 161 -6.67 2.42 11.20
C TRP A 161 -7.77 3.50 11.10
N GLU A 162 -8.83 3.39 11.90
CA GLU A 162 -9.90 4.40 12.03
C GLU A 162 -9.68 5.36 13.22
N ALA A 163 -8.55 5.27 13.94
CA ALA A 163 -8.22 6.17 15.04
C ALA A 163 -8.23 7.65 14.58
N ASP A 164 -8.59 8.58 15.48
CA ASP A 164 -8.65 10.01 15.16
C ASP A 164 -7.32 10.53 14.61
N VAL A 165 -6.21 10.08 15.21
CA VAL A 165 -4.86 10.43 14.79
C VAL A 165 -4.04 9.15 14.61
N LEU A 166 -3.34 9.04 13.46
CA LEU A 166 -2.38 7.97 13.24
C LEU A 166 -1.09 8.25 14.02
N THR A 167 -0.59 7.24 14.72
CA THR A 167 0.71 7.31 15.39
C THR A 167 1.85 7.36 14.36
N GLU A 168 3.02 7.85 14.78
CA GLU A 168 4.23 7.83 13.95
C GLU A 168 4.61 6.42 13.50
N GLN A 169 4.38 5.42 14.35
CA GLN A 169 4.63 4.02 14.01
C GLN A 169 3.68 3.50 12.92
N GLN A 170 2.39 3.88 12.98
CA GLN A 170 1.43 3.56 11.93
C GLN A 170 1.79 4.21 10.60
N LYS A 171 2.15 5.50 10.61
CA LYS A 171 2.56 6.22 9.40
C LYS A 171 3.78 5.57 8.73
N LYS A 172 4.83 5.29 9.52
CA LYS A 172 6.05 4.63 9.02
C LYS A 172 5.80 3.23 8.49
N TYR A 173 4.90 2.48 9.13
CA TYR A 173 4.49 1.16 8.67
C TYR A 173 3.76 1.23 7.34
N ALA A 174 2.78 2.14 7.23
CA ALA A 174 1.94 2.27 6.05
C ALA A 174 2.67 2.88 4.84
N ALA A 175 3.82 3.53 5.05
CA ALA A 175 4.60 4.14 3.98
C ALA A 175 5.57 3.16 3.30
N LEU A 176 5.79 1.97 3.88
CA LEU A 176 6.63 0.91 3.31
C LEU A 176 5.81 -0.01 2.41
#